data_659a4691e2cfa6e7abea259dbaf54a44
#
_entry.id   659a4691e2cfa6e7abea259dbaf54a44
#
_cell.length_a   1.000
_cell.length_b   1.000
_cell.length_c   1.000
_cell.angle_alpha   90.00
_cell.angle_beta   90.00
_cell.angle_gamma   90.00
#
_symmetry.space_group_name_H-M   'P 1'
#
loop_
_entity.id
_entity.type
_entity.pdbx_description
1 polymer ?
#
loop_
_entity_poly.entity_id
_entity_poly.type
_entity_poly.pdbx_seq_one_letter_code
_entity_poly.pdbx_strand_id
1 'polypeptide(L)'
;TGYTAEEVIGRSPDLLSSGRHDSEFYRRMWNSLETHGYWRGEIWNRRKTGELYLELLTITAITDDDGNTTHYAGLFTDITQNRRNEEQIRQLAYYDALTGVPNRRLLEDRLEHAIRHAHRKEMLLAVMFMDLDRFKEVNDTLGHAVGDDLLLQFTTRVKDCLREDDTLARLGGDEFIVLLPEMERLSDVFAVADRLIEANKRPYQINGNQINVGSSIGISLYPEDGTTVQELINGADIAMYRAKRDGRNRYKLFAPNAVESA
;
A
#
# COMPACT_ATOMS: atom_id res chain seq x y z
N THR A 1 -30.06 -11.60 -7.69
CA THR A 1 -30.14 -12.10 -6.30
C THR A 1 -30.16 -13.64 -6.24
N GLY A 2 -30.59 -14.35 -7.33
CA GLY A 2 -30.75 -15.80 -7.37
C GLY A 2 -32.08 -16.32 -6.81
N TYR A 3 -32.96 -15.45 -6.33
CA TYR A 3 -34.33 -15.78 -5.92
C TYR A 3 -35.29 -15.61 -7.10
N THR A 4 -36.26 -16.48 -7.18
CA THR A 4 -37.39 -16.31 -8.11
C THR A 4 -38.45 -15.34 -7.55
N ALA A 5 -39.33 -14.81 -8.42
CA ALA A 5 -40.42 -13.94 -7.97
C ALA A 5 -41.32 -14.63 -6.94
N GLU A 6 -41.66 -15.89 -7.15
CA GLU A 6 -42.48 -16.69 -6.25
C GLU A 6 -41.89 -16.86 -4.85
N GLU A 7 -40.57 -16.85 -4.74
CA GLU A 7 -39.84 -17.00 -3.48
C GLU A 7 -39.77 -15.72 -2.66
N VAL A 8 -39.97 -14.55 -3.29
CA VAL A 8 -39.79 -13.24 -2.61
C VAL A 8 -41.11 -12.51 -2.42
N ILE A 9 -42.19 -12.83 -3.19
CA ILE A 9 -43.49 -12.20 -3.03
C ILE A 9 -44.02 -12.46 -1.61
N GLY A 10 -44.41 -11.38 -0.94
CA GLY A 10 -44.91 -11.41 0.45
C GLY A 10 -43.83 -11.54 1.53
N ARG A 11 -42.56 -11.52 1.16
CA ARG A 11 -41.42 -11.50 2.12
C ARG A 11 -40.83 -10.12 2.28
N SER A 12 -40.21 -9.88 3.43
CA SER A 12 -39.44 -8.67 3.68
C SER A 12 -38.14 -8.66 2.88
N PRO A 13 -37.67 -7.50 2.37
CA PRO A 13 -36.38 -7.34 1.70
C PRO A 13 -35.15 -7.71 2.55
N ASP A 14 -35.31 -7.81 3.87
CA ASP A 14 -34.29 -8.29 4.79
C ASP A 14 -33.77 -9.71 4.49
N LEU A 15 -34.54 -10.47 3.69
CA LEU A 15 -34.11 -11.73 3.08
C LEU A 15 -32.75 -11.63 2.39
N LEU A 16 -32.41 -10.46 1.85
CA LEU A 16 -31.15 -10.20 1.18
C LEU A 16 -30.06 -9.69 2.14
N SER A 17 -30.37 -9.47 3.41
CA SER A 17 -29.42 -8.88 4.36
C SER A 17 -28.15 -9.72 4.49
N SER A 18 -27.00 -9.06 4.36
CA SER A 18 -25.69 -9.69 4.57
C SER A 18 -25.29 -9.85 6.02
N GLY A 19 -25.90 -9.09 6.93
CA GLY A 19 -25.50 -8.95 8.32
C GLY A 19 -24.26 -8.05 8.53
N ARG A 20 -23.75 -7.38 7.49
CA ARG A 20 -22.58 -6.47 7.59
C ARG A 20 -22.91 -5.07 8.05
N HIS A 21 -24.16 -4.63 7.89
CA HIS A 21 -24.61 -3.33 8.32
C HIS A 21 -25.25 -3.42 9.69
N ASP A 22 -24.97 -2.45 10.54
CA ASP A 22 -25.55 -2.33 11.87
C ASP A 22 -26.96 -1.70 11.84
N SER A 23 -27.61 -1.68 12.98
CA SER A 23 -28.94 -1.08 13.13
C SER A 23 -28.95 0.43 12.87
N GLU A 24 -27.83 1.11 13.11
CA GLU A 24 -27.66 2.55 12.85
C GLU A 24 -27.71 2.87 11.36
N PHE A 25 -27.08 2.03 10.52
CA PHE A 25 -27.15 2.16 9.06
C PHE A 25 -28.60 2.10 8.56
N TYR A 26 -29.36 1.08 8.99
CA TYR A 26 -30.76 0.93 8.58
C TYR A 26 -31.65 2.04 9.13
N ARG A 27 -31.40 2.51 10.35
CA ARG A 27 -32.12 3.64 10.92
C ARG A 27 -31.92 4.91 10.10
N ARG A 28 -30.71 5.22 9.67
CA ARG A 28 -30.41 6.37 8.80
C ARG A 28 -31.08 6.23 7.43
N MET A 29 -31.09 5.04 6.87
CA MET A 29 -31.78 4.75 5.62
C MET A 29 -33.28 5.04 5.71
N TRP A 30 -33.95 4.51 6.73
CA TRP A 30 -35.39 4.71 6.95
C TRP A 30 -35.72 6.16 7.26
N ASN A 31 -34.94 6.82 8.10
CA ASN A 31 -35.14 8.25 8.37
C ASN A 31 -35.05 9.12 7.11
N SER A 32 -34.14 8.79 6.19
CA SER A 32 -34.08 9.48 4.90
C SER A 32 -35.31 9.25 4.05
N LEU A 33 -35.83 8.01 4.01
CA LEU A 33 -37.07 7.67 3.28
C LEU A 33 -38.29 8.39 3.83
N GLU A 34 -38.40 8.48 5.16
CA GLU A 34 -39.50 9.16 5.83
C GLU A 34 -39.44 10.68 5.65
N THR A 35 -38.21 11.26 5.70
CA THR A 35 -38.02 12.73 5.68
C THR A 35 -38.02 13.29 4.25
N HIS A 36 -37.35 12.57 3.32
CA HIS A 36 -37.07 13.06 1.98
C HIS A 36 -37.80 12.28 0.88
N GLY A 37 -38.45 11.18 1.21
CA GLY A 37 -39.12 10.30 0.23
C GLY A 37 -38.17 9.43 -0.58
N TYR A 38 -36.86 9.51 -0.36
CA TYR A 38 -35.87 8.68 -1.07
C TYR A 38 -34.62 8.40 -0.23
N TRP A 39 -33.93 7.33 -0.58
CA TRP A 39 -32.60 7.00 -0.11
C TRP A 39 -31.75 6.42 -1.24
N ARG A 40 -30.46 6.73 -1.24
CA ARG A 40 -29.49 6.14 -2.17
C ARG A 40 -28.21 5.85 -1.43
N GLY A 41 -27.65 4.64 -1.60
CA GLY A 41 -26.41 4.24 -0.98
C GLY A 41 -25.93 2.88 -1.43
N GLU A 42 -24.71 2.55 -1.01
CA GLU A 42 -24.14 1.22 -1.20
C GLU A 42 -24.53 0.33 -0.04
N ILE A 43 -24.98 -0.90 -0.34
CA ILE A 43 -25.39 -1.88 0.66
C ILE A 43 -24.85 -3.26 0.32
N TRP A 44 -24.27 -3.92 1.32
CA TRP A 44 -23.86 -5.32 1.21
C TRP A 44 -25.05 -6.22 1.43
N ASN A 45 -25.34 -7.03 0.43
CA ASN A 45 -26.39 -8.03 0.47
C ASN A 45 -25.86 -9.44 0.24
N ARG A 46 -26.73 -10.44 0.39
CA ARG A 46 -26.43 -11.86 0.24
C ARG A 46 -27.38 -12.48 -0.78
N ARG A 47 -26.79 -13.15 -1.79
CA ARG A 47 -27.56 -13.94 -2.76
C ARG A 47 -28.15 -15.22 -2.10
N LYS A 48 -29.08 -15.85 -2.76
CA LYS A 48 -29.61 -17.16 -2.36
C LYS A 48 -28.52 -18.22 -2.21
N THR A 49 -27.45 -18.15 -2.99
CA THR A 49 -26.28 -19.04 -2.91
C THR A 49 -25.40 -18.82 -1.67
N GLY A 50 -25.64 -17.75 -0.90
CA GLY A 50 -24.80 -17.34 0.23
C GLY A 50 -23.68 -16.36 -0.15
N GLU A 51 -23.45 -16.12 -1.44
CA GLU A 51 -22.45 -15.15 -1.92
C GLU A 51 -22.81 -13.73 -1.47
N LEU A 52 -21.82 -13.01 -0.95
CA LEU A 52 -21.95 -11.59 -0.62
C LEU A 52 -21.73 -10.74 -1.87
N TYR A 53 -22.57 -9.75 -2.08
CA TYR A 53 -22.45 -8.80 -3.17
C TYR A 53 -22.73 -7.38 -2.70
N LEU A 54 -22.10 -6.40 -3.34
CA LEU A 54 -22.32 -4.99 -3.09
C LEU A 54 -23.25 -4.43 -4.15
N GLU A 55 -24.31 -3.77 -3.73
CA GLU A 55 -25.19 -3.09 -4.66
C GLU A 55 -25.28 -1.59 -4.38
N LEU A 56 -25.42 -0.83 -5.43
CA LEU A 56 -25.88 0.56 -5.37
C LEU A 56 -27.40 0.52 -5.42
N LEU A 57 -28.04 0.83 -4.30
CA LEU A 57 -29.49 0.79 -4.13
C LEU A 57 -30.05 2.20 -4.06
N THR A 58 -31.12 2.46 -4.83
CA THR A 58 -31.95 3.65 -4.71
C THR A 58 -33.34 3.20 -4.32
N ILE A 59 -33.90 3.72 -3.24
CA ILE A 59 -35.26 3.46 -2.79
C ILE A 59 -36.04 4.77 -2.87
N THR A 60 -37.24 4.74 -3.44
CA THR A 60 -38.11 5.90 -3.55
C THR A 60 -39.49 5.51 -2.95
N ALA A 61 -40.02 6.39 -2.10
CA ALA A 61 -41.39 6.27 -1.60
C ALA A 61 -42.36 6.68 -2.70
N ILE A 62 -43.42 5.86 -2.87
CA ILE A 62 -44.52 6.16 -3.79
C ILE A 62 -45.71 6.55 -2.91
N THR A 63 -46.22 7.77 -3.14
CA THR A 63 -47.34 8.34 -2.37
C THR A 63 -48.65 8.32 -3.16
N ASP A 64 -49.76 8.29 -2.46
CA ASP A 64 -51.08 8.55 -3.02
C ASP A 64 -51.36 10.07 -3.17
N ASP A 65 -52.55 10.41 -3.66
CA ASP A 65 -52.95 11.81 -3.87
C ASP A 65 -53.07 12.60 -2.56
N ASP A 66 -53.20 11.93 -1.42
CA ASP A 66 -53.27 12.52 -0.08
C ASP A 66 -51.85 12.67 0.56
N GLY A 67 -50.79 12.24 -0.15
CA GLY A 67 -49.39 12.34 0.33
C GLY A 67 -48.97 11.17 1.24
N ASN A 68 -49.80 10.14 1.43
CA ASN A 68 -49.41 8.98 2.25
C ASN A 68 -48.57 7.99 1.44
N THR A 69 -47.46 7.50 2.00
CA THR A 69 -46.63 6.49 1.36
C THR A 69 -47.40 5.16 1.25
N THR A 70 -47.62 4.69 0.04
CA THR A 70 -48.29 3.43 -0.26
C THR A 70 -47.35 2.29 -0.53
N HIS A 71 -46.21 2.59 -1.17
CA HIS A 71 -45.19 1.61 -1.58
C HIS A 71 -43.80 2.21 -1.54
N TYR A 72 -42.81 1.35 -1.59
CA TYR A 72 -41.40 1.72 -1.87
C TYR A 72 -40.93 1.00 -3.12
N ALA A 73 -40.36 1.73 -4.06
CA ALA A 73 -39.70 1.18 -5.24
C ALA A 73 -38.18 1.16 -5.03
N GLY A 74 -37.59 -0.02 -5.14
CA GLY A 74 -36.15 -0.20 -5.07
C GLY A 74 -35.52 -0.48 -6.44
N LEU A 75 -34.59 0.35 -6.87
CA LEU A 75 -33.74 0.10 -8.03
C LEU A 75 -32.32 -0.18 -7.56
N PHE A 76 -31.77 -1.30 -7.92
CA PHE A 76 -30.40 -1.65 -7.54
C PHE A 76 -29.56 -2.11 -8.72
N THR A 77 -28.25 -1.88 -8.61
CA THR A 77 -27.24 -2.34 -9.55
C THR A 77 -26.15 -3.06 -8.76
N ASP A 78 -25.85 -4.29 -9.14
CA ASP A 78 -24.70 -5.01 -8.59
C ASP A 78 -23.39 -4.34 -9.05
N ILE A 79 -22.66 -3.78 -8.11
CA ILE A 79 -21.39 -3.09 -8.35
C ILE A 79 -20.18 -3.87 -7.83
N THR A 80 -20.38 -5.12 -7.43
CA THR A 80 -19.31 -5.96 -6.83
C THR A 80 -18.10 -6.08 -7.76
N GLN A 81 -18.35 -6.39 -9.03
CA GLN A 81 -17.26 -6.54 -10.00
C GLN A 81 -16.56 -5.21 -10.29
N ASN A 82 -17.32 -4.13 -10.38
CA ASN A 82 -16.75 -2.79 -10.61
C ASN A 82 -15.82 -2.40 -9.46
N ARG A 83 -16.25 -2.60 -8.21
CA ARG A 83 -15.42 -2.33 -7.03
C ARG A 83 -14.17 -3.21 -6.97
N ARG A 84 -14.29 -4.49 -7.30
CA ARG A 84 -13.13 -5.39 -7.39
C ARG A 84 -12.15 -4.92 -8.46
N ASN A 85 -12.66 -4.53 -9.64
CA ASN A 85 -11.83 -4.02 -10.72
C ASN A 85 -11.13 -2.70 -10.36
N GLU A 86 -11.84 -1.76 -9.74
CA GLU A 86 -11.27 -0.50 -9.25
C GLU A 86 -10.14 -0.74 -8.25
N GLU A 87 -10.35 -1.64 -7.28
CA GLU A 87 -9.32 -1.98 -6.30
C GLU A 87 -8.13 -2.70 -6.96
N GLN A 88 -8.36 -3.60 -7.91
CA GLN A 88 -7.29 -4.24 -8.68
C GLN A 88 -6.49 -3.22 -9.49
N ILE A 89 -7.16 -2.30 -10.18
CA ILE A 89 -6.50 -1.22 -10.92
C ILE A 89 -5.66 -0.36 -9.96
N ARG A 90 -6.19 -0.02 -8.80
CA ARG A 90 -5.47 0.73 -7.78
C ARG A 90 -4.24 -0.03 -7.28
N GLN A 91 -4.38 -1.33 -7.00
CA GLN A 91 -3.27 -2.17 -6.57
C GLN A 91 -2.18 -2.21 -7.65
N LEU A 92 -2.53 -2.45 -8.91
CA LEU A 92 -1.57 -2.47 -10.02
C LEU A 92 -0.92 -1.10 -10.29
N ALA A 93 -1.65 0.00 -10.06
CA ALA A 93 -1.16 1.35 -10.30
C ALA A 93 -0.17 1.86 -9.24
N TYR A 94 -0.27 1.37 -8.00
CA TYR A 94 0.42 1.96 -6.85
C TYR A 94 1.29 1.00 -6.03
N TYR A 95 1.15 -0.32 -6.26
CA TYR A 95 1.90 -1.32 -5.50
C TYR A 95 2.68 -2.26 -6.42
N ASP A 96 3.79 -2.79 -5.91
CA ASP A 96 4.56 -3.83 -6.58
C ASP A 96 3.81 -5.17 -6.50
N ALA A 97 3.61 -5.82 -7.64
CA ALA A 97 2.77 -7.02 -7.74
C ALA A 97 3.33 -8.23 -6.98
N LEU A 98 4.66 -8.32 -6.81
CA LEU A 98 5.30 -9.42 -6.10
C LEU A 98 5.27 -9.19 -4.59
N THR A 99 5.74 -8.03 -4.14
CA THR A 99 6.01 -7.78 -2.72
C THR A 99 4.88 -7.06 -1.99
N GLY A 100 3.93 -6.47 -2.73
CA GLY A 100 2.80 -5.74 -2.17
C GLY A 100 3.19 -4.43 -1.45
N VAL A 101 4.44 -3.99 -1.57
CA VAL A 101 4.85 -2.65 -1.09
C VAL A 101 4.56 -1.58 -2.13
N PRO A 102 4.50 -0.30 -1.77
CA PRO A 102 4.46 0.82 -2.70
C PRO A 102 5.43 0.64 -3.88
N ASN A 103 4.95 0.93 -5.09
CA ASN A 103 5.80 1.03 -6.26
C ASN A 103 6.42 2.44 -6.38
N ARG A 104 7.22 2.70 -7.43
CA ARG A 104 7.83 4.00 -7.71
C ARG A 104 6.83 5.16 -7.64
N ARG A 105 5.67 5.00 -8.26
CA ARG A 105 4.65 6.06 -8.35
C ARG A 105 4.10 6.47 -6.97
N LEU A 106 3.76 5.49 -6.14
CA LEU A 106 3.26 5.78 -4.79
C LEU A 106 4.37 6.31 -3.87
N LEU A 107 5.60 5.85 -4.05
CA LEU A 107 6.75 6.40 -3.35
C LEU A 107 6.96 7.88 -3.66
N GLU A 108 6.98 8.26 -4.95
CA GLU A 108 7.18 9.64 -5.39
C GLU A 108 6.09 10.57 -4.83
N ASP A 109 4.84 10.15 -4.85
CA ASP A 109 3.71 10.90 -4.23
C ASP A 109 3.93 11.09 -2.72
N ARG A 110 4.27 10.02 -1.99
CA ARG A 110 4.55 10.09 -0.54
C ARG A 110 5.75 10.97 -0.22
N LEU A 111 6.82 10.85 -0.99
CA LEU A 111 8.03 11.65 -0.77
C LEU A 111 7.76 13.14 -1.02
N GLU A 112 6.99 13.48 -2.06
CA GLU A 112 6.58 14.86 -2.31
C GLU A 112 5.76 15.44 -1.15
N HIS A 113 4.83 14.65 -0.59
CA HIS A 113 4.07 15.04 0.60
C HIS A 113 4.97 15.21 1.83
N ALA A 114 5.91 14.28 2.05
CA ALA A 114 6.85 14.32 3.15
C ALA A 114 7.80 15.54 3.07
N ILE A 115 8.30 15.88 1.88
CA ILE A 115 9.11 17.09 1.65
C ILE A 115 8.34 18.35 2.04
N ARG A 116 7.09 18.49 1.57
CA ARG A 116 6.23 19.64 1.94
C ARG A 116 5.97 19.70 3.45
N HIS A 117 5.82 18.56 4.10
CA HIS A 117 5.62 18.49 5.55
C HIS A 117 6.88 18.86 6.31
N ALA A 118 8.04 18.26 5.96
CA ALA A 118 9.34 18.54 6.55
C ALA A 118 9.73 20.02 6.42
N HIS A 119 9.47 20.63 5.25
CA HIS A 119 9.69 22.05 5.03
C HIS A 119 8.92 22.94 6.03
N ARG A 120 7.64 22.63 6.28
CA ARG A 120 6.80 23.43 7.21
C ARG A 120 7.20 23.25 8.67
N LYS A 121 7.72 22.07 9.01
CA LYS A 121 8.08 21.70 10.39
C LYS A 121 9.55 21.91 10.71
N GLU A 122 10.36 22.29 9.71
CA GLU A 122 11.83 22.38 9.82
C GLU A 122 12.47 21.08 10.33
N MET A 123 11.94 19.92 9.85
CA MET A 123 12.40 18.59 10.24
C MET A 123 13.27 17.97 9.16
N LEU A 124 14.12 17.02 9.56
CA LEU A 124 14.89 16.19 8.64
C LEU A 124 13.97 15.12 8.04
N LEU A 125 14.28 14.75 6.80
CA LEU A 125 13.74 13.59 6.11
C LEU A 125 14.90 12.81 5.51
N ALA A 126 14.83 11.48 5.52
CA ALA A 126 15.87 10.66 4.90
C ALA A 126 15.27 9.74 3.83
N VAL A 127 15.98 9.62 2.72
CA VAL A 127 15.72 8.64 1.67
C VAL A 127 16.88 7.65 1.66
N MET A 128 16.58 6.36 1.78
CA MET A 128 17.54 5.27 1.74
C MET A 128 17.32 4.43 0.49
N PHE A 129 18.23 4.44 -0.47
CA PHE A 129 18.21 3.54 -1.61
C PHE A 129 18.91 2.24 -1.23
N MET A 130 18.24 1.11 -1.38
CA MET A 130 18.72 -0.21 -0.98
C MET A 130 18.75 -1.16 -2.17
N ASP A 131 19.77 -2.01 -2.21
CA ASP A 131 19.92 -3.06 -3.22
C ASP A 131 20.45 -4.34 -2.55
N LEU A 132 19.90 -5.50 -2.95
CA LEU A 132 20.36 -6.79 -2.45
C LEU A 132 21.67 -7.19 -3.14
N ASP A 133 22.71 -7.31 -2.34
CA ASP A 133 24.02 -7.69 -2.86
C ASP A 133 23.99 -9.07 -3.52
N ARG A 134 24.46 -9.15 -4.79
CA ARG A 134 24.55 -10.40 -5.57
C ARG A 134 23.21 -11.11 -5.83
N PHE A 135 22.10 -10.40 -5.82
CA PHE A 135 20.77 -10.97 -6.10
C PHE A 135 20.73 -11.70 -7.45
N LYS A 136 21.40 -11.17 -8.46
CA LYS A 136 21.53 -11.82 -9.78
C LYS A 136 22.18 -13.20 -9.67
N GLU A 137 23.23 -13.38 -8.87
CA GLU A 137 23.88 -14.66 -8.66
C GLU A 137 22.92 -15.71 -8.06
N VAL A 138 22.01 -15.27 -7.16
CA VAL A 138 20.96 -16.13 -6.59
C VAL A 138 20.00 -16.59 -7.69
N ASN A 139 19.52 -15.68 -8.53
CA ASN A 139 18.65 -16.02 -9.66
C ASN A 139 19.33 -16.97 -10.66
N ASP A 140 20.58 -16.68 -11.02
CA ASP A 140 21.32 -17.48 -12.00
C ASP A 140 21.64 -18.90 -11.46
N THR A 141 21.78 -19.06 -10.14
CA THR A 141 22.17 -20.34 -9.52
C THR A 141 20.97 -21.16 -9.05
N LEU A 142 19.95 -20.52 -8.46
CA LEU A 142 18.81 -21.18 -7.80
C LEU A 142 17.48 -20.97 -8.52
N GLY A 143 17.48 -20.13 -9.55
CA GLY A 143 16.29 -19.83 -10.34
C GLY A 143 15.46 -18.66 -9.81
N HIS A 144 14.64 -18.05 -10.70
CA HIS A 144 13.83 -16.87 -10.40
C HIS A 144 12.80 -17.09 -9.28
N ALA A 145 12.24 -18.29 -9.15
CA ALA A 145 11.28 -18.59 -8.09
C ALA A 145 11.90 -18.43 -6.68
N VAL A 146 13.17 -18.84 -6.51
CA VAL A 146 13.91 -18.66 -5.26
C VAL A 146 14.26 -17.18 -5.05
N GLY A 147 14.57 -16.47 -6.15
CA GLY A 147 14.78 -15.00 -6.09
C GLY A 147 13.52 -14.26 -5.67
N ASP A 148 12.36 -14.62 -6.16
CA ASP A 148 11.07 -14.05 -5.77
C ASP A 148 10.77 -14.28 -4.29
N ASP A 149 10.97 -15.51 -3.80
CA ASP A 149 10.83 -15.84 -2.37
C ASP A 149 11.82 -15.06 -1.51
N LEU A 150 13.04 -14.83 -1.99
CA LEU A 150 14.05 -14.01 -1.32
C LEU A 150 13.58 -12.55 -1.21
N LEU A 151 13.03 -11.97 -2.27
CA LEU A 151 12.48 -10.61 -2.26
C LEU A 151 11.31 -10.46 -1.28
N LEU A 152 10.45 -11.47 -1.18
CA LEU A 152 9.34 -11.49 -0.21
C LEU A 152 9.84 -11.53 1.24
N GLN A 153 10.81 -12.41 1.55
CA GLN A 153 11.38 -12.49 2.89
C GLN A 153 12.20 -11.23 3.24
N PHE A 154 12.94 -10.68 2.28
CA PHE A 154 13.65 -9.40 2.44
C PHE A 154 12.67 -8.28 2.76
N THR A 155 11.59 -8.17 2.00
CA THR A 155 10.54 -7.17 2.22
C THR A 155 9.96 -7.25 3.63
N THR A 156 9.64 -8.46 4.10
CA THR A 156 9.12 -8.68 5.46
C THR A 156 10.14 -8.25 6.49
N ARG A 157 11.39 -8.67 6.35
CA ARG A 157 12.47 -8.35 7.28
C ARG A 157 12.79 -6.86 7.38
N VAL A 158 12.74 -6.15 6.24
CA VAL A 158 12.90 -4.69 6.21
C VAL A 158 11.71 -4.01 6.89
N LYS A 159 10.47 -4.43 6.60
CA LYS A 159 9.27 -3.89 7.26
C LYS A 159 9.33 -4.02 8.78
N ASP A 160 9.81 -5.15 9.30
CA ASP A 160 9.95 -5.37 10.75
C ASP A 160 10.97 -4.41 11.41
N CYS A 161 11.83 -3.78 10.59
CA CYS A 161 12.77 -2.76 11.04
C CYS A 161 12.21 -1.33 10.97
N LEU A 162 11.03 -1.11 10.41
CA LEU A 162 10.48 0.21 10.15
C LEU A 162 9.29 0.50 11.08
N ARG A 163 8.99 1.80 11.26
CA ARG A 163 7.81 2.28 11.96
C ARG A 163 6.61 2.35 11.00
N GLU A 164 5.42 2.52 11.51
CA GLU A 164 4.19 2.62 10.74
C GLU A 164 4.21 3.79 9.73
N ASP A 165 4.81 4.92 10.12
CA ASP A 165 4.92 6.13 9.28
C ASP A 165 6.02 6.03 8.22
N ASP A 166 6.99 5.11 8.37
CA ASP A 166 8.02 4.88 7.40
C ASP A 166 7.44 4.20 6.14
N THR A 167 8.01 4.47 4.99
CA THR A 167 7.58 3.83 3.76
C THR A 167 8.69 2.97 3.19
N LEU A 168 8.42 1.67 2.97
CA LEU A 168 9.22 0.80 2.12
C LEU A 168 8.56 0.73 0.75
N ALA A 169 9.32 0.97 -0.31
CA ALA A 169 8.89 0.85 -1.71
C ALA A 169 9.86 -0.02 -2.51
N ARG A 170 9.37 -0.67 -3.58
CA ARG A 170 10.20 -1.39 -4.56
C ARG A 170 10.11 -0.71 -5.91
N LEU A 171 11.28 -0.44 -6.52
CA LEU A 171 11.35 0.22 -7.83
C LEU A 171 11.37 -0.78 -8.99
N GLY A 172 11.85 -1.99 -8.74
CA GLY A 172 11.99 -3.09 -9.68
C GLY A 172 13.22 -3.94 -9.35
N GLY A 173 13.28 -5.17 -9.87
CA GLY A 173 14.41 -6.06 -9.57
C GLY A 173 14.65 -6.22 -8.07
N ASP A 174 15.86 -5.91 -7.63
CA ASP A 174 16.34 -5.92 -6.25
C ASP A 174 16.48 -4.53 -5.61
N GLU A 175 15.93 -3.50 -6.27
CA GLU A 175 15.98 -2.10 -5.83
C GLU A 175 14.81 -1.72 -4.94
N PHE A 176 15.12 -1.27 -3.74
CA PHE A 176 14.14 -0.79 -2.77
C PHE A 176 14.49 0.62 -2.29
N ILE A 177 13.47 1.36 -1.86
CA ILE A 177 13.66 2.64 -1.17
C ILE A 177 12.91 2.62 0.16
N VAL A 178 13.59 3.08 1.20
CA VAL A 178 13.00 3.43 2.48
C VAL A 178 12.93 4.95 2.59
N LEU A 179 11.74 5.47 2.87
CA LEU A 179 11.49 6.87 3.20
C LEU A 179 11.23 6.98 4.70
N LEU A 180 12.02 7.80 5.37
CA LEU A 180 11.86 8.18 6.78
C LEU A 180 11.39 9.65 6.83
N PRO A 181 10.08 9.91 7.01
CA PRO A 181 9.49 11.22 6.73
C PRO A 181 9.75 12.28 7.82
N GLU A 182 9.97 11.85 9.05
CA GLU A 182 10.13 12.73 10.21
C GLU A 182 11.27 12.23 11.10
N MET A 183 12.43 12.88 11.01
CA MET A 183 13.58 12.53 11.80
C MET A 183 14.03 13.75 12.62
N GLU A 184 14.22 13.56 13.93
CA GLU A 184 14.69 14.63 14.80
C GLU A 184 16.20 14.83 14.72
N ARG A 185 16.93 13.74 14.53
CA ARG A 185 18.40 13.74 14.54
C ARG A 185 18.97 12.79 13.49
N LEU A 186 20.13 13.14 12.98
CA LEU A 186 20.86 12.29 12.04
C LEU A 186 21.24 10.92 12.66
N SER A 187 21.48 10.86 13.98
CA SER A 187 21.72 9.60 14.71
C SER A 187 20.59 8.60 14.58
N ASP A 188 19.35 9.08 14.45
CA ASP A 188 18.19 8.22 14.34
C ASP A 188 18.11 7.58 12.95
N VAL A 189 18.53 8.31 11.91
CA VAL A 189 18.72 7.77 10.55
C VAL A 189 19.75 6.66 10.54
N PHE A 190 20.89 6.87 11.19
CA PHE A 190 21.94 5.85 11.28
C PHE A 190 21.48 4.62 12.05
N ALA A 191 20.75 4.79 13.15
CA ALA A 191 20.20 3.67 13.90
C ALA A 191 19.24 2.79 13.06
N VAL A 192 18.47 3.40 12.16
CA VAL A 192 17.64 2.65 11.21
C VAL A 192 18.52 1.92 10.20
N ALA A 193 19.54 2.60 9.62
CA ALA A 193 20.43 1.98 8.65
C ALA A 193 21.21 0.80 9.24
N ASP A 194 21.74 0.94 10.45
CA ASP A 194 22.44 -0.14 11.17
C ASP A 194 21.53 -1.33 11.41
N ARG A 195 20.27 -1.09 11.85
CA ARG A 195 19.27 -2.13 12.06
C ARG A 195 18.94 -2.86 10.77
N LEU A 196 18.80 -2.16 9.65
CA LEU A 196 18.54 -2.75 8.33
C LEU A 196 19.72 -3.62 7.86
N ILE A 197 20.96 -3.14 7.99
CA ILE A 197 22.15 -3.92 7.65
C ILE A 197 22.24 -5.17 8.52
N GLU A 198 22.08 -5.04 9.84
CA GLU A 198 22.19 -6.17 10.77
C GLU A 198 21.08 -7.22 10.55
N ALA A 199 19.86 -6.78 10.26
CA ALA A 199 18.77 -7.68 9.94
C ALA A 199 19.06 -8.51 8.69
N ASN A 200 19.66 -7.92 7.67
CA ASN A 200 19.95 -8.57 6.39
C ASN A 200 21.21 -9.46 6.40
N LYS A 201 22.06 -9.38 7.42
CA LYS A 201 23.18 -10.33 7.61
C LYS A 201 22.70 -11.75 7.98
N ARG A 202 21.50 -11.88 8.53
CA ARG A 202 20.96 -13.20 8.92
C ARG A 202 20.63 -14.00 7.65
N PRO A 203 21.00 -15.29 7.57
CA PRO A 203 20.67 -16.13 6.44
C PRO A 203 19.17 -16.17 6.15
N TYR A 204 18.80 -16.29 4.88
CA TYR A 204 17.46 -16.57 4.42
C TYR A 204 17.31 -18.07 4.22
N GLN A 205 16.19 -18.65 4.67
CA GLN A 205 15.88 -20.06 4.48
C GLN A 205 14.78 -20.18 3.43
N ILE A 206 15.13 -20.65 2.25
CA ILE A 206 14.21 -20.73 1.11
C ILE A 206 14.32 -22.12 0.48
N ASN A 207 13.23 -22.89 0.49
CA ASN A 207 13.14 -24.21 -0.14
C ASN A 207 14.30 -25.16 0.26
N GLY A 208 14.72 -25.13 1.53
CA GLY A 208 15.83 -25.93 2.06
C GLY A 208 17.23 -25.37 1.77
N ASN A 209 17.35 -24.28 1.03
CA ASN A 209 18.61 -23.59 0.80
C ASN A 209 18.82 -22.48 1.85
N GLN A 210 20.07 -22.37 2.33
CA GLN A 210 20.50 -21.26 3.16
C GLN A 210 21.22 -20.23 2.27
N ILE A 211 20.60 -19.05 2.13
CA ILE A 211 21.08 -17.98 1.25
C ILE A 211 21.62 -16.84 2.10
N ASN A 212 22.88 -16.47 1.87
CA ASN A 212 23.54 -15.37 2.53
C ASN A 212 23.68 -14.21 1.55
N VAL A 213 22.84 -13.19 1.70
CA VAL A 213 22.90 -11.95 0.94
C VAL A 213 22.88 -10.77 1.90
N GLY A 214 23.73 -9.77 1.63
CA GLY A 214 23.68 -8.50 2.33
C GLY A 214 22.86 -7.48 1.57
N SER A 215 22.88 -6.25 2.06
CA SER A 215 22.34 -5.10 1.32
C SER A 215 23.28 -3.93 1.34
N SER A 216 23.37 -3.24 0.20
CA SER A 216 24.06 -1.97 0.09
C SER A 216 23.06 -0.84 0.15
N ILE A 217 23.30 0.16 1.01
CA ILE A 217 22.34 1.25 1.28
C ILE A 217 23.05 2.59 1.01
N GLY A 218 22.39 3.45 0.23
CA GLY A 218 22.78 4.86 0.11
C GLY A 218 21.74 5.74 0.78
N ILE A 219 22.18 6.79 1.45
CA ILE A 219 21.32 7.69 2.23
C ILE A 219 21.49 9.11 1.73
N SER A 220 20.39 9.78 1.45
CA SER A 220 20.32 11.23 1.21
C SER A 220 19.37 11.88 2.21
N LEU A 221 19.65 13.14 2.54
CA LEU A 221 18.96 13.90 3.58
C LEU A 221 18.32 15.16 3.01
N TYR A 222 17.07 15.41 3.36
CA TYR A 222 16.43 16.70 3.14
C TYR A 222 16.69 17.59 4.35
N PRO A 223 17.00 18.89 4.18
CA PRO A 223 17.19 19.59 2.90
C PRO A 223 18.63 19.59 2.36
N GLU A 224 19.59 19.00 3.08
CA GLU A 224 21.05 19.15 2.82
C GLU A 224 21.48 18.59 1.46
N ASP A 225 20.93 17.42 1.07
CA ASP A 225 21.34 16.70 -0.13
C ASP A 225 20.40 16.92 -1.33
N GLY A 226 19.29 17.62 -1.09
CA GLY A 226 18.29 17.95 -2.12
C GLY A 226 16.99 18.43 -1.53
N THR A 227 16.19 19.12 -2.35
CA THR A 227 14.88 19.68 -1.99
C THR A 227 13.76 19.14 -2.85
N THR A 228 14.09 18.34 -3.85
CA THR A 228 13.14 17.69 -4.76
C THR A 228 13.22 16.16 -4.64
N VAL A 229 12.13 15.50 -5.02
CA VAL A 229 12.05 14.02 -5.08
C VAL A 229 13.22 13.44 -5.87
N GLN A 230 13.52 14.01 -7.04
CA GLN A 230 14.54 13.49 -7.93
C GLN A 230 15.95 13.66 -7.37
N GLU A 231 16.25 14.81 -6.75
CA GLU A 231 17.56 15.06 -6.12
C GLU A 231 17.82 14.06 -5.00
N LEU A 232 16.86 13.84 -4.12
CA LEU A 232 16.99 12.93 -2.99
C LEU A 232 17.15 11.47 -3.45
N ILE A 233 16.34 11.01 -4.39
CA ILE A 233 16.48 9.64 -4.91
C ILE A 233 17.82 9.46 -5.61
N ASN A 234 18.25 10.40 -6.46
CA ASN A 234 19.54 10.33 -7.14
C ASN A 234 20.72 10.37 -6.17
N GLY A 235 20.66 11.23 -5.15
CA GLY A 235 21.69 11.30 -4.11
C GLY A 235 21.84 9.97 -3.37
N ALA A 236 20.72 9.38 -2.98
CA ALA A 236 20.72 8.08 -2.33
C ALA A 236 21.24 6.96 -3.24
N ASP A 237 20.89 6.93 -4.54
CA ASP A 237 21.40 5.96 -5.51
C ASP A 237 22.93 6.06 -5.68
N ILE A 238 23.47 7.27 -5.86
CA ILE A 238 24.92 7.49 -5.95
C ILE A 238 25.63 6.98 -4.68
N ALA A 239 25.06 7.25 -3.51
CA ALA A 239 25.62 6.78 -2.25
C ALA A 239 25.57 5.24 -2.12
N MET A 240 24.49 4.61 -2.55
CA MET A 240 24.35 3.15 -2.60
C MET A 240 25.40 2.51 -3.52
N TYR A 241 25.62 3.09 -4.70
CA TYR A 241 26.67 2.60 -5.60
C TYR A 241 28.07 2.69 -4.96
N ARG A 242 28.37 3.76 -4.20
CA ARG A 242 29.61 3.85 -3.40
C ARG A 242 29.68 2.76 -2.33
N ALA A 243 28.57 2.46 -1.64
CA ALA A 243 28.51 1.36 -0.68
C ALA A 243 28.84 0.01 -1.33
N LYS A 244 28.34 -0.25 -2.55
CA LYS A 244 28.68 -1.45 -3.34
C LYS A 244 30.17 -1.52 -3.70
N ARG A 245 30.79 -0.42 -4.13
CA ARG A 245 32.22 -0.34 -4.46
C ARG A 245 33.12 -0.54 -3.24
N ASP A 246 32.70 -0.03 -2.09
CA ASP A 246 33.50 -0.07 -0.84
C ASP A 246 33.39 -1.42 -0.10
N GLY A 247 32.88 -2.46 -0.74
CA GLY A 247 32.88 -3.83 -0.21
C GLY A 247 31.48 -4.36 0.17
N ARG A 248 30.38 -3.68 -0.20
CA ARG A 248 28.98 -4.10 0.02
C ARG A 248 28.58 -4.23 1.50
N ASN A 249 27.36 -4.68 1.76
CA ASN A 249 26.82 -4.94 3.10
C ASN A 249 27.08 -3.79 4.08
N ARG A 250 26.79 -2.57 3.67
CA ARG A 250 27.00 -1.33 4.41
C ARG A 250 26.12 -0.20 3.89
N TYR A 251 26.09 0.89 4.62
CA TYR A 251 25.49 2.13 4.13
C TYR A 251 26.55 3.22 3.88
N LYS A 252 26.21 4.19 3.06
CA LYS A 252 26.95 5.43 2.81
C LYS A 252 25.99 6.61 2.77
N LEU A 253 26.43 7.75 3.31
CA LEU A 253 25.75 9.01 3.08
C LEU A 253 26.13 9.57 1.71
N PHE A 254 25.18 10.27 1.11
CA PHE A 254 25.48 11.09 -0.04
C PHE A 254 26.41 12.23 0.36
N ALA A 255 27.43 12.46 -0.43
CA ALA A 255 28.35 13.56 -0.26
C ALA A 255 28.64 14.14 -1.66
N PRO A 256 28.06 15.30 -1.99
CA PRO A 256 28.16 15.86 -3.34
C PRO A 256 29.60 16.16 -3.77
N ASN A 257 30.51 16.41 -2.83
CA ASN A 257 31.88 16.83 -3.09
C ASN A 257 32.97 15.77 -2.88
N ALA A 258 32.63 14.50 -2.72
CA ALA A 258 33.64 13.44 -2.76
C ALA A 258 34.06 13.21 -4.21
N VAL A 259 34.81 14.19 -4.77
CA VAL A 259 35.50 14.04 -6.04
C VAL A 259 36.39 12.81 -5.93
N GLU A 260 36.28 11.90 -6.88
CA GLU A 260 37.14 10.75 -7.07
C GLU A 260 38.62 11.18 -7.00
N SER A 261 39.24 10.92 -5.88
CA SER A 261 40.67 10.80 -5.85
C SER A 261 40.99 9.47 -6.50
N ALA A 262 41.45 9.55 -7.74
CA ALA A 262 41.83 8.45 -8.61
C ALA A 262 42.89 7.54 -7.96
#